data_d3c62a09b3b09d2dbb68c7be4afdb2e0
#
_entry.id   d3c62a09b3b09d2dbb68c7be4afdb2e0
#
_cell.length_a   1.000
_cell.length_b   1.000
_cell.length_c   1.000
_cell.angle_alpha   90.00
_cell.angle_beta   90.00
_cell.angle_gamma   90.00
#
_symmetry.space_group_name_H-M   'P 1'
#
loop_
_entity.id
_entity.type
_entity.pdbx_description
1 polymer ?
#
loop_
_entity_poly.entity_id
_entity_poly.type
_entity_poly.pdbx_seq_one_letter_code
_entity_poly.pdbx_strand_id
1 'polypeptide(L)'
;MILKEVPYQEWPREKALREGFDKLSNIELLSIFLRTGTKETSVLEVSSNLLYHLSSITDLNNITINELTNIKGIGNAKAITLLAAIELGRRLQKYEFYDLKLSSASDIFNFLIILLDKNK
;
A
#
# COMPACT_ATOMS: atom_id res chain seq x y z
N MET A 1 -4.46 10.29 -24.75
CA MET A 1 -4.48 11.53 -23.95
C MET A 1 -3.09 11.97 -23.63
N ILE A 2 -2.83 13.26 -23.73
CA ILE A 2 -1.52 13.81 -23.44
C ILE A 2 -1.48 14.19 -21.98
N LEU A 3 -0.42 13.80 -21.28
CA LEU A 3 -0.35 13.97 -19.83
C LEU A 3 -0.50 15.42 -19.39
N LYS A 4 0.05 16.35 -20.16
CA LYS A 4 -0.03 17.77 -19.80
C LYS A 4 -1.45 18.32 -19.89
N GLU A 5 -2.38 17.59 -20.47
CA GLU A 5 -3.78 17.99 -20.53
C GLU A 5 -4.56 17.46 -19.33
N VAL A 6 -3.92 16.66 -18.47
CA VAL A 6 -4.54 16.08 -17.30
C VAL A 6 -4.12 16.89 -16.08
N PRO A 7 -5.06 17.19 -15.15
CA PRO A 7 -4.66 17.90 -13.94
C PRO A 7 -3.51 17.19 -13.23
N TYR A 8 -2.61 17.95 -12.69
CA TYR A 8 -1.39 17.43 -12.08
C TYR A 8 -1.67 16.32 -11.05
N GLN A 9 -2.69 16.51 -10.22
CA GLN A 9 -3.03 15.52 -9.20
C GLN A 9 -3.62 14.24 -9.75
N GLU A 10 -3.99 14.24 -11.03
CA GLU A 10 -4.52 13.04 -11.67
C GLU A 10 -3.47 12.24 -12.43
N TRP A 11 -2.24 12.75 -12.50
CA TRP A 11 -1.18 12.07 -13.24
C TRP A 11 -0.91 10.65 -12.76
N PRO A 12 -0.85 10.37 -11.44
CA PRO A 12 -0.64 9.00 -11.01
C PRO A 12 -1.76 8.06 -11.45
N ARG A 13 -3.01 8.54 -11.42
CA ARG A 13 -4.15 7.73 -11.87
C ARG A 13 -4.06 7.43 -13.35
N GLU A 14 -3.72 8.45 -14.13
CA GLU A 14 -3.58 8.31 -15.57
C GLU A 14 -2.47 7.32 -15.90
N LYS A 15 -1.37 7.43 -15.21
CA LYS A 15 -0.24 6.52 -15.40
C LYS A 15 -0.62 5.09 -15.03
N ALA A 16 -1.38 4.92 -13.94
CA ALA A 16 -1.82 3.59 -13.52
C ALA A 16 -2.70 2.95 -14.59
N LEU A 17 -3.62 3.73 -15.17
CA LEU A 17 -4.49 3.22 -16.23
C LEU A 17 -3.72 2.86 -17.49
N ARG A 18 -2.70 3.65 -17.81
CA ARG A 18 -1.95 3.46 -19.04
C ARG A 18 -0.90 2.38 -18.92
N GLU A 19 -0.23 2.29 -17.78
CA GLU A 19 0.94 1.44 -17.63
C GLU A 19 0.80 0.35 -16.57
N GLY A 20 -0.22 0.45 -15.71
CA GLY A 20 -0.40 -0.51 -14.63
C GLY A 20 0.14 0.00 -13.31
N PHE A 21 -0.42 -0.52 -12.22
CA PHE A 21 -0.07 -0.07 -10.88
C PHE A 21 1.37 -0.42 -10.50
N ASP A 22 1.88 -1.50 -11.04
CA ASP A 22 3.24 -1.94 -10.73
C ASP A 22 4.31 -0.98 -11.28
N LYS A 23 3.92 -0.07 -12.15
CA LYS A 23 4.84 0.93 -12.70
C LYS A 23 4.87 2.22 -11.90
N LEU A 24 4.02 2.32 -10.89
CA LEU A 24 3.96 3.54 -10.07
C LEU A 24 5.02 3.52 -8.98
N SER A 25 5.57 4.71 -8.72
CA SER A 25 6.46 4.87 -7.58
C SER A 25 5.65 4.88 -6.29
N ASN A 26 6.33 4.77 -5.15
CA ASN A 26 5.66 4.85 -3.86
C ASN A 26 4.97 6.19 -3.67
N ILE A 27 5.59 7.27 -4.12
CA ILE A 27 4.99 8.61 -4.05
C ILE A 27 3.70 8.62 -4.86
N GLU A 28 3.73 8.05 -6.05
CA GLU A 28 2.56 8.04 -6.92
C GLU A 28 1.43 7.19 -6.32
N LEU A 29 1.76 6.05 -5.75
CA LEU A 29 0.75 5.22 -5.10
C LEU A 29 0.11 5.94 -3.92
N LEU A 30 0.92 6.56 -3.09
CA LEU A 30 0.40 7.33 -1.96
C LEU A 30 -0.48 8.49 -2.43
N SER A 31 -0.10 9.12 -3.52
CA SER A 31 -0.89 10.23 -4.06
C SER A 31 -2.29 9.80 -4.45
N ILE A 32 -2.44 8.58 -4.94
CA ILE A 32 -3.77 8.06 -5.27
C ILE A 32 -4.62 7.93 -4.00
N PHE A 33 -4.04 7.42 -2.91
CA PHE A 33 -4.76 7.31 -1.65
C PHE A 33 -5.10 8.67 -1.06
N LEU A 34 -4.16 9.58 -1.08
CA LEU A 34 -4.35 10.89 -0.48
C LEU A 34 -5.23 11.80 -1.33
N ARG A 35 -5.32 11.54 -2.61
CA ARG A 35 -6.21 12.15 -3.59
C ARG A 35 -5.94 13.61 -3.88
N THR A 36 -5.94 14.45 -2.86
CA THR A 36 -5.77 15.90 -3.06
C THR A 36 -4.77 16.43 -2.06
N GLY A 37 -4.10 17.51 -2.46
CA GLY A 37 -3.26 18.26 -1.55
C GLY A 37 -4.04 19.35 -0.86
N THR A 38 -3.34 20.41 -0.49
CA THR A 38 -3.95 21.62 0.07
C THR A 38 -3.84 22.73 -0.96
N LYS A 39 -4.30 23.91 -0.59
CA LYS A 39 -4.13 25.07 -1.46
C LYS A 39 -2.68 25.38 -1.73
N GLU A 40 -1.81 25.07 -0.78
CA GLU A 40 -0.40 25.44 -0.85
C GLU A 40 0.50 24.29 -1.25
N THR A 41 0.03 23.06 -1.13
CA THR A 41 0.87 21.88 -1.29
C THR A 41 0.16 20.85 -2.15
N SER A 42 0.81 20.43 -3.24
CA SER A 42 0.23 19.42 -4.11
C SER A 42 0.18 18.07 -3.40
N VAL A 43 -0.66 17.18 -3.91
CA VAL A 43 -0.75 15.84 -3.34
C VAL A 43 0.56 15.07 -3.50
N LEU A 44 1.30 15.33 -4.58
CA LEU A 44 2.60 14.70 -4.75
C LEU A 44 3.60 15.18 -3.72
N GLU A 45 3.53 16.47 -3.38
CA GLU A 45 4.38 17.01 -2.32
C GLU A 45 4.01 16.45 -0.96
N VAL A 46 2.71 16.32 -0.68
CA VAL A 46 2.26 15.73 0.59
C VAL A 46 2.76 14.30 0.70
N SER A 47 2.62 13.54 -0.37
CA SER A 47 3.10 12.15 -0.41
C SER A 47 4.60 12.07 -0.24
N SER A 48 5.32 12.97 -0.88
CA SER A 48 6.77 13.04 -0.75
C SER A 48 7.18 13.36 0.69
N ASN A 49 6.48 14.31 1.31
CA ASN A 49 6.77 14.68 2.70
C ASN A 49 6.51 13.51 3.64
N LEU A 50 5.46 12.75 3.39
CA LEU A 50 5.20 11.57 4.19
C LEU A 50 6.34 10.57 4.08
N LEU A 51 6.75 10.26 2.87
CA LEU A 51 7.85 9.31 2.69
C LEU A 51 9.16 9.83 3.25
N TYR A 52 9.39 11.13 3.15
CA TYR A 52 10.59 11.72 3.72
C TYR A 52 10.65 11.56 5.24
N HIS A 53 9.49 11.50 5.87
CA HIS A 53 9.37 11.32 7.31
C HIS A 53 9.75 9.91 7.75
N LEU A 54 9.74 8.97 6.83
CA LEU A 54 10.00 7.56 7.12
C LEU A 54 11.47 7.23 6.86
N SER A 55 12.03 6.36 7.68
CA SER A 55 13.36 5.82 7.40
C SER A 55 13.29 4.77 6.30
N SER A 56 12.18 4.06 6.22
CA SER A 56 11.94 3.03 5.24
C SER A 56 10.45 2.96 4.97
N ILE A 57 10.07 2.52 3.77
CA ILE A 57 8.65 2.37 3.44
C ILE A 57 7.95 1.41 4.41
N THR A 58 8.69 0.48 4.98
CA THR A 58 8.12 -0.46 5.94
C THR A 58 7.67 0.20 7.23
N ASP A 59 8.14 1.41 7.51
CA ASP A 59 7.69 2.16 8.68
C ASP A 59 6.20 2.49 8.61
N LEU A 60 5.62 2.43 7.42
CA LEU A 60 4.17 2.60 7.29
C LEU A 60 3.39 1.53 8.06
N ASN A 61 4.00 0.39 8.32
CA ASN A 61 3.34 -0.66 9.09
C ASN A 61 3.05 -0.24 10.52
N ASN A 62 3.78 0.73 11.04
CA ASN A 62 3.70 1.10 12.44
C ASN A 62 3.38 2.57 12.67
N ILE A 63 3.08 3.31 11.61
CA ILE A 63 2.83 4.74 11.75
C ILE A 63 1.48 4.96 12.43
N THR A 64 1.40 5.97 13.28
CA THR A 64 0.21 6.27 14.03
C THR A 64 -0.58 7.40 13.39
N ILE A 65 -1.84 7.55 13.80
CA ILE A 65 -2.66 8.67 13.34
C ILE A 65 -2.00 10.00 13.69
N ASN A 66 -1.45 10.10 14.90
CA ASN A 66 -0.79 11.34 15.33
C ASN A 66 0.40 11.68 14.46
N GLU A 67 1.20 10.68 14.12
CA GLU A 67 2.33 10.91 13.24
C GLU A 67 1.89 11.38 11.87
N LEU A 68 0.85 10.74 11.34
CA LEU A 68 0.34 11.10 10.02
C LEU A 68 -0.25 12.51 10.00
N THR A 69 -1.05 12.85 11.00
CA THR A 69 -1.70 14.15 11.02
C THR A 69 -0.74 15.29 11.32
N ASN A 70 0.46 14.99 11.80
CA ASN A 70 1.49 16.00 11.95
C ASN A 70 2.10 16.40 10.60
N ILE A 71 1.84 15.63 9.56
CA ILE A 71 2.33 15.96 8.24
C ILE A 71 1.36 16.93 7.59
N LYS A 72 1.89 18.05 7.10
CA LYS A 72 1.05 19.06 6.47
C LYS A 72 0.32 18.47 5.28
N GLY A 73 -0.97 18.67 5.25
CA GLY A 73 -1.81 18.15 4.18
C GLY A 73 -2.50 16.84 4.49
N ILE A 74 -2.18 16.25 5.63
CA ILE A 74 -2.82 15.00 6.06
C ILE A 74 -3.64 15.27 7.31
N GLY A 75 -4.94 15.32 7.14
CA GLY A 75 -5.87 15.41 8.27
C GLY A 75 -6.34 14.03 8.67
N ASN A 76 -7.30 14.00 9.59
CA ASN A 76 -7.81 12.74 10.13
C ASN A 76 -8.38 11.84 9.04
N ALA A 77 -9.13 12.40 8.09
CA ALA A 77 -9.76 11.59 7.06
C ALA A 77 -8.74 10.86 6.20
N LYS A 78 -7.69 11.58 5.77
CA LYS A 78 -6.64 10.95 4.97
C LYS A 78 -5.83 9.96 5.78
N ALA A 79 -5.56 10.28 7.04
CA ALA A 79 -4.83 9.38 7.92
C ALA A 79 -5.60 8.07 8.12
N ILE A 80 -6.90 8.16 8.36
CA ILE A 80 -7.75 6.99 8.53
C ILE A 80 -7.78 6.15 7.25
N THR A 81 -7.94 6.80 6.11
CA THR A 81 -7.97 6.11 4.83
C THR A 81 -6.66 5.35 4.60
N LEU A 82 -5.55 6.02 4.87
CA LEU A 82 -4.25 5.39 4.66
C LEU A 82 -4.03 4.22 5.61
N LEU A 83 -4.36 4.40 6.89
CA LEU A 83 -4.19 3.32 7.85
C LEU A 83 -5.12 2.15 7.57
N ALA A 84 -6.33 2.42 7.10
CA ALA A 84 -7.24 1.36 6.70
C ALA A 84 -6.67 0.58 5.53
N ALA A 85 -6.09 1.27 4.56
CA ALA A 85 -5.46 0.62 3.41
C ALA A 85 -4.26 -0.22 3.85
N ILE A 86 -3.46 0.30 4.76
CA ILE A 86 -2.31 -0.44 5.28
C ILE A 86 -2.77 -1.69 6.02
N GLU A 87 -3.81 -1.57 6.83
CA GLU A 87 -4.33 -2.71 7.56
C GLU A 87 -4.88 -3.77 6.59
N LEU A 88 -5.60 -3.32 5.57
CA LEU A 88 -6.11 -4.25 4.58
C LEU A 88 -4.98 -4.96 3.86
N GLY A 89 -3.95 -4.21 3.48
CA GLY A 89 -2.78 -4.81 2.85
C GLY A 89 -2.08 -5.82 3.74
N ARG A 90 -2.01 -5.51 5.04
CA ARG A 90 -1.43 -6.43 6.00
C ARG A 90 -2.22 -7.73 6.09
N ARG A 91 -3.55 -7.61 6.08
CA ARG A 91 -4.41 -8.79 6.12
C ARG A 91 -4.30 -9.61 4.85
N LEU A 92 -4.23 -8.94 3.70
CA LEU A 92 -4.05 -9.64 2.44
C LEU A 92 -2.77 -10.43 2.42
N GLN A 93 -1.68 -9.83 2.88
CA GLN A 93 -0.40 -10.51 2.95
C GLN A 93 -0.44 -11.68 3.93
N LYS A 94 -1.11 -11.47 5.05
CA LYS A 94 -1.23 -12.52 6.05
C LYS A 94 -2.00 -13.71 5.52
N TYR A 95 -3.10 -13.46 4.82
CA TYR A 95 -3.90 -14.54 4.24
C TYR A 95 -3.14 -15.25 3.14
N GLU A 96 -2.47 -14.49 2.29
CA GLU A 96 -1.67 -15.07 1.22
C GLU A 96 -0.56 -15.93 1.78
N PHE A 97 0.13 -15.42 2.78
CA PHE A 97 1.19 -16.18 3.43
C PHE A 97 0.63 -17.43 4.10
N TYR A 98 -0.51 -17.32 4.74
CA TYR A 98 -1.16 -18.43 5.41
C TYR A 98 -1.57 -19.49 4.42
N ASP A 99 -2.19 -19.07 3.32
CA ASP A 99 -2.57 -20.01 2.26
C ASP A 99 -1.37 -20.71 1.68
N LEU A 100 -0.31 -19.98 1.43
CA LEU A 100 0.92 -20.55 0.90
C LEU A 100 1.51 -21.55 1.89
N LYS A 101 1.50 -21.17 3.16
CA LYS A 101 2.02 -22.06 4.21
C LYS A 101 1.16 -23.30 4.35
N LEU A 102 -0.15 -23.13 4.29
CA LEU A 102 -1.07 -24.27 4.35
C LEU A 102 -0.91 -25.17 3.13
N SER A 103 -0.73 -24.57 1.96
CA SER A 103 -0.52 -25.34 0.76
C SER A 103 0.76 -26.17 0.86
N SER A 104 1.83 -25.54 1.32
CA SER A 104 3.09 -26.25 1.54
C SER A 104 2.95 -27.32 2.60
N ALA A 105 2.28 -27.00 3.69
CA ALA A 105 2.06 -27.95 4.75
C ALA A 105 1.19 -29.11 4.27
N SER A 106 0.17 -28.81 3.48
CA SER A 106 -0.69 -29.83 2.91
C SER A 106 0.10 -30.74 1.98
N ASP A 107 0.95 -30.15 1.16
CA ASP A 107 1.80 -30.94 0.27
C ASP A 107 2.75 -31.81 1.08
N ILE A 108 3.35 -31.28 2.11
CA ILE A 108 4.22 -32.04 2.99
C ILE A 108 3.44 -33.11 3.69
N PHE A 109 2.27 -32.78 4.20
CA PHE A 109 1.40 -33.73 4.84
C PHE A 109 1.03 -34.89 3.93
N ASN A 110 0.58 -34.55 2.73
CA ASN A 110 0.20 -35.55 1.75
C ASN A 110 1.36 -36.44 1.43
N PHE A 111 2.54 -35.88 1.30
CA PHE A 111 3.75 -36.62 1.06
C PHE A 111 4.04 -37.56 2.23
N LEU A 112 3.95 -37.03 3.45
CA LEU A 112 4.19 -37.79 4.65
C LEU A 112 3.15 -38.87 4.86
N ILE A 113 1.91 -38.59 4.55
CA ILE A 113 0.84 -39.57 4.63
C ILE A 113 1.14 -40.73 3.72
N ILE A 114 1.58 -40.45 2.51
CA ILE A 114 1.95 -41.48 1.57
C ILE A 114 3.10 -42.31 2.10
N LEU A 115 4.11 -41.65 2.68
CA LEU A 115 5.30 -42.33 3.16
C LEU A 115 5.06 -43.05 4.47
N LEU A 116 4.32 -42.42 5.37
CA LEU A 116 4.18 -42.89 6.73
C LEU A 116 2.81 -43.45 7.05
N ASP A 117 1.91 -43.35 6.08
CA ASP A 117 0.53 -43.79 6.27
C ASP A 117 -0.12 -43.09 7.46
N LYS A 118 0.04 -41.76 7.56
CA LYS A 118 -0.43 -41.00 8.67
C LYS A 118 -1.57 -40.13 8.26
N ASN A 119 -2.54 -40.06 9.06
CA ASN A 119 -3.63 -39.18 8.81
C ASN A 119 -3.48 -37.90 9.52
N LYS A 120 -3.86 -36.91 8.98
CA LYS A 120 -3.65 -35.74 9.60
C LYS A 120 -4.69 -34.96 9.96
#